data_8864af83aeb3ae9d44ea528b4740855c
#
_entry.id   8864af83aeb3ae9d44ea528b4740855c
#
_cell.length_a   1.000
_cell.length_b   1.000
_cell.length_c   1.000
_cell.angle_alpha   90.00
_cell.angle_beta   90.00
_cell.angle_gamma   90.00
#
_symmetry.space_group_name_H-M   'P 1'
#
loop_
_entity.id
_entity.type
_entity.pdbx_description
1 polymer ?
#
loop_
_entity_poly.entity_id
_entity_poly.type
_entity_poly.pdbx_seq_one_letter_code
_entity_poly.pdbx_strand_id
1 'polypeptide(L)'
;MRPHKTLRGHIHYTSSKPGREGVERGREHFTITVHGDGRRTLRAHCEIDDEPNVLRDVTLTKNKNWDTLDAFVRLSLGDEQQGSSWFYFGDTGADCEGWTHERGRFSEHEAYDERPAIFGTHPIQGDAWHLSVIDRSEGPKVHTFDRFLMTSLDHRGVTGPSLVWHDPGMIIEFIGEETITVGAGTFDALHFCYGERGSTAQGSNETNEHPPYEVWVTADGEFVLLKAQVTGYMMTQYELVSLEVHEGDHKS
;
A
#
# COMPACT_ATOMS: atom_id res chain seq x y z
N MET A 1 15.85 -23.37 -12.60
CA MET A 1 14.86 -22.43 -12.00
C MET A 1 15.64 -21.15 -11.73
N ARG A 2 15.15 -19.97 -12.15
CA ARG A 2 15.83 -18.71 -11.81
C ARG A 2 15.67 -18.48 -10.31
N PRO A 3 16.72 -18.05 -9.59
CA PRO A 3 16.61 -17.76 -8.16
C PRO A 3 15.60 -16.64 -7.92
N HIS A 4 15.01 -16.62 -6.75
CA HIS A 4 14.18 -15.53 -6.29
C HIS A 4 14.95 -14.70 -5.25
N LYS A 5 14.60 -13.42 -5.11
CA LYS A 5 15.06 -12.53 -4.04
C LYS A 5 13.91 -12.38 -3.05
N THR A 6 14.22 -12.41 -1.77
CA THR A 6 13.24 -12.18 -0.70
C THR A 6 13.67 -10.99 0.15
N LEU A 7 12.77 -10.02 0.34
CA LEU A 7 12.95 -8.89 1.24
C LEU A 7 11.96 -9.07 2.40
N ARG A 8 12.42 -8.89 3.64
CA ARG A 8 11.58 -8.89 4.83
C ARG A 8 11.77 -7.58 5.56
N GLY A 9 10.68 -6.86 5.78
CA GLY A 9 10.72 -5.55 6.43
C GLY A 9 9.73 -5.44 7.58
N HIS A 10 10.02 -4.48 8.44
CA HIS A 10 9.18 -4.09 9.56
C HIS A 10 9.05 -2.57 9.57
N ILE A 11 7.83 -2.08 9.55
CA ILE A 11 7.47 -0.66 9.55
C ILE A 11 6.76 -0.34 10.87
N HIS A 12 7.22 0.69 11.59
CA HIS A 12 6.53 1.25 12.74
C HIS A 12 5.59 2.36 12.33
N TYR A 13 4.43 2.41 12.96
CA TYR A 13 3.44 3.48 12.86
C TYR A 13 3.47 4.28 14.16
N THR A 14 3.79 5.56 14.08
CA THR A 14 3.87 6.42 15.26
C THR A 14 3.03 7.68 15.08
N SER A 15 2.57 8.25 16.18
CA SER A 15 1.84 9.49 16.19
C SER A 15 2.78 10.68 16.05
N SER A 16 2.40 11.67 15.22
CA SER A 16 3.00 13.02 15.22
C SER A 16 2.04 14.07 15.81
N LYS A 17 0.95 13.64 16.48
CA LYS A 17 0.02 14.55 17.14
C LYS A 17 0.67 15.23 18.32
N PRO A 18 0.43 16.56 18.50
CA PRO A 18 0.94 17.31 19.65
C PRO A 18 0.63 16.62 20.99
N GLY A 19 1.66 16.41 21.81
CA GLY A 19 1.58 15.74 23.10
C GLY A 19 1.47 14.20 23.04
N ARG A 20 1.55 13.63 21.84
CA ARG A 20 1.59 12.17 21.60
C ARG A 20 2.68 11.77 20.59
N GLU A 21 3.65 12.65 20.37
CA GLU A 21 4.73 12.42 19.41
C GLU A 21 5.50 11.14 19.77
N GLY A 22 5.72 10.31 18.75
CA GLY A 22 6.44 9.04 18.91
C GLY A 22 5.65 7.92 19.61
N VAL A 23 4.41 8.16 20.04
CA VAL A 23 3.57 7.09 20.59
C VAL A 23 3.23 6.11 19.47
N GLU A 24 3.50 4.83 19.70
CA GLU A 24 3.19 3.76 18.76
C GLU A 24 1.68 3.67 18.52
N ARG A 25 1.30 3.49 17.26
CA ARG A 25 -0.09 3.35 16.79
C ARG A 25 -0.31 2.05 16.04
N GLY A 26 0.74 1.29 15.80
CA GLY A 26 0.68 0.04 15.09
C GLY A 26 1.98 -0.29 14.37
N ARG A 27 1.92 -1.32 13.54
CA ARG A 27 3.07 -1.84 12.81
C ARG A 27 2.65 -2.64 11.60
N GLU A 28 3.61 -2.83 10.69
CA GLU A 28 3.45 -3.72 9.55
C GLU A 28 4.68 -4.60 9.39
N HIS A 29 4.47 -5.90 9.33
CA HIS A 29 5.48 -6.87 8.93
C HIS A 29 5.21 -7.31 7.51
N PHE A 30 6.22 -7.24 6.65
CA PHE A 30 6.03 -7.66 5.26
C PHE A 30 7.15 -8.58 4.76
N THR A 31 6.80 -9.35 3.74
CA THR A 31 7.75 -10.12 2.93
C THR A 31 7.44 -9.87 1.46
N ILE A 32 8.43 -9.41 0.70
CA ILE A 32 8.36 -9.32 -0.76
C ILE A 32 9.19 -10.46 -1.35
N THR A 33 8.58 -11.24 -2.23
CA THR A 33 9.28 -12.22 -3.05
C THR A 33 9.36 -11.70 -4.48
N VAL A 34 10.57 -11.41 -4.97
CA VAL A 34 10.85 -11.10 -6.37
C VAL A 34 11.17 -12.40 -7.07
N HIS A 35 10.27 -12.86 -7.92
CA HIS A 35 10.40 -14.12 -8.64
C HIS A 35 11.37 -14.00 -9.82
N GLY A 36 11.98 -15.10 -10.23
CA GLY A 36 12.95 -15.11 -11.33
C GLY A 36 12.38 -14.71 -12.71
N ASP A 37 11.07 -14.61 -12.86
CA ASP A 37 10.38 -14.09 -14.05
C ASP A 37 10.03 -12.60 -13.94
N GLY A 38 10.37 -11.96 -12.83
CA GLY A 38 10.12 -10.56 -12.55
C GLY A 38 8.77 -10.27 -11.87
N ARG A 39 7.94 -11.28 -11.62
CA ARG A 39 6.76 -11.11 -10.77
C ARG A 39 7.19 -10.75 -9.34
N ARG A 40 6.33 -10.06 -8.63
CA ARG A 40 6.52 -9.70 -7.22
C ARG A 40 5.30 -10.11 -6.42
N THR A 41 5.52 -10.75 -5.28
CA THR A 41 4.45 -11.09 -4.34
C THR A 41 4.75 -10.46 -2.98
N LEU A 42 3.91 -9.52 -2.56
CA LEU A 42 3.87 -8.95 -1.23
C LEU A 42 3.02 -9.84 -0.33
N ARG A 43 3.49 -10.06 0.90
CA ARG A 43 2.70 -10.56 2.04
C ARG A 43 2.89 -9.57 3.16
N ALA A 44 1.81 -8.94 3.60
CA ALA A 44 1.84 -7.95 4.66
C ALA A 44 0.88 -8.35 5.77
N HIS A 45 1.32 -8.19 7.00
CA HIS A 45 0.52 -8.27 8.20
C HIS A 45 0.54 -6.91 8.89
N CYS A 46 -0.62 -6.25 8.97
CA CYS A 46 -0.76 -4.91 9.53
C CYS A 46 -1.54 -4.99 10.83
N GLU A 47 -1.05 -4.29 11.84
CA GLU A 47 -1.68 -4.10 13.12
C GLU A 47 -1.85 -2.60 13.36
N ILE A 48 -3.09 -2.14 13.57
CA ILE A 48 -3.40 -0.75 13.96
C ILE A 48 -4.00 -0.81 15.35
N ASP A 49 -3.32 -0.21 16.32
CA ASP A 49 -3.67 -0.30 17.75
C ASP A 49 -4.74 0.72 18.16
N ASP A 50 -5.08 1.70 17.29
CA ASP A 50 -6.16 2.64 17.57
C ASP A 50 -7.51 1.92 17.61
N GLU A 51 -8.31 2.21 18.64
CA GLU A 51 -9.61 1.57 18.85
C GLU A 51 -10.67 1.96 17.79
N PRO A 52 -11.48 1.02 17.31
CA PRO A 52 -11.26 -0.42 17.43
C PRO A 52 -10.01 -0.84 16.64
N ASN A 53 -9.18 -1.72 17.23
CA ASN A 53 -7.93 -2.17 16.59
C ASN A 53 -8.22 -2.92 15.28
N VAL A 54 -7.27 -2.85 14.35
CA VAL A 54 -7.37 -3.52 13.04
C VAL A 54 -6.24 -4.51 12.87
N LEU A 55 -6.59 -5.75 12.54
CA LEU A 55 -5.64 -6.75 12.07
C LEU A 55 -5.95 -7.07 10.61
N ARG A 56 -4.94 -6.95 9.75
CA ARG A 56 -5.10 -7.20 8.31
C ARG A 56 -3.97 -8.05 7.77
N ASP A 57 -4.32 -9.12 7.08
CA ASP A 57 -3.40 -9.92 6.28
C ASP A 57 -3.68 -9.66 4.80
N VAL A 58 -2.62 -9.39 4.04
CA VAL A 58 -2.69 -9.16 2.60
C VAL A 58 -1.65 -10.01 1.88
N THR A 59 -2.06 -10.63 0.79
CA THR A 59 -1.16 -11.09 -0.26
C THR A 59 -1.51 -10.34 -1.54
N LEU A 60 -0.52 -9.72 -2.19
CA LEU A 60 -0.69 -8.97 -3.44
C LEU A 60 0.38 -9.40 -4.43
N THR A 61 -0.03 -9.84 -5.63
CA THR A 61 0.90 -10.25 -6.69
C THR A 61 0.82 -9.29 -7.86
N LYS A 62 1.98 -8.79 -8.30
CA LYS A 62 2.13 -7.98 -9.51
C LYS A 62 3.05 -8.69 -10.50
N ASN A 63 2.80 -8.48 -11.80
CA ASN A 63 3.69 -8.98 -12.85
C ASN A 63 4.96 -8.10 -12.96
N LYS A 64 5.85 -8.44 -13.91
CA LYS A 64 7.09 -7.67 -14.15
C LYS A 64 6.87 -6.21 -14.58
N ASN A 65 5.70 -5.90 -15.11
CA ASN A 65 5.30 -4.55 -15.56
C ASN A 65 4.50 -3.80 -14.48
N TRP A 66 4.40 -4.36 -13.28
CA TRP A 66 3.64 -3.82 -12.15
C TRP A 66 2.11 -3.92 -12.27
N ASP A 67 1.58 -4.62 -13.27
CA ASP A 67 0.15 -4.90 -13.32
C ASP A 67 -0.25 -5.84 -12.19
N THR A 68 -1.35 -5.55 -11.51
CA THR A 68 -1.92 -6.43 -10.49
C THR A 68 -2.43 -7.71 -11.13
N LEU A 69 -2.05 -8.88 -10.60
CA LEU A 69 -2.52 -10.19 -11.05
C LEU A 69 -3.61 -10.75 -10.12
N ASP A 70 -3.32 -10.77 -8.84
CA ASP A 70 -4.22 -11.26 -7.81
C ASP A 70 -3.93 -10.61 -6.45
N ALA A 71 -4.90 -10.70 -5.55
CA ALA A 71 -4.70 -10.38 -4.14
C ALA A 71 -5.60 -11.24 -3.27
N PHE A 72 -5.23 -11.37 -2.00
CA PHE A 72 -6.07 -11.89 -0.93
C PHE A 72 -5.99 -10.94 0.25
N VAL A 73 -7.15 -10.62 0.82
CA VAL A 73 -7.26 -9.75 2.01
C VAL A 73 -8.11 -10.44 3.06
N ARG A 74 -7.61 -10.48 4.29
CA ARG A 74 -8.36 -10.87 5.48
C ARG A 74 -8.32 -9.72 6.48
N LEU A 75 -9.47 -9.41 7.06
CA LEU A 75 -9.68 -8.28 7.95
C LEU A 75 -10.36 -8.72 9.24
N SER A 76 -9.82 -8.26 10.38
CA SER A 76 -10.47 -8.30 11.69
C SER A 76 -10.52 -6.90 12.29
N LEU A 77 -11.59 -6.59 13.00
CA LEU A 77 -11.80 -5.33 13.69
C LEU A 77 -12.17 -5.65 15.15
N GLY A 78 -11.34 -5.22 16.10
CA GLY A 78 -11.41 -5.75 17.46
C GLY A 78 -11.22 -7.27 17.44
N ASP A 79 -12.07 -7.99 18.17
CA ASP A 79 -12.04 -9.44 18.27
C ASP A 79 -12.86 -10.14 17.16
N GLU A 80 -13.42 -9.38 16.20
CA GLU A 80 -14.34 -9.90 15.20
C GLU A 80 -13.72 -9.96 13.81
N GLN A 81 -13.84 -11.12 13.13
CA GLN A 81 -13.51 -11.22 11.72
C GLN A 81 -14.53 -10.46 10.88
N GLN A 82 -14.11 -9.41 10.18
CA GLN A 82 -14.97 -8.62 9.32
C GLN A 82 -15.16 -9.23 7.95
N GLY A 83 -14.13 -9.86 7.39
CA GLY A 83 -14.24 -10.53 6.10
C GLY A 83 -12.91 -11.05 5.57
N SER A 84 -13.03 -11.77 4.46
CA SER A 84 -11.90 -12.16 3.64
C SER A 84 -12.33 -12.30 2.18
N SER A 85 -11.48 -11.85 1.26
CA SER A 85 -11.78 -11.91 -0.17
C SER A 85 -10.52 -12.20 -0.97
N TRP A 86 -10.72 -12.92 -2.07
CA TRP A 86 -9.73 -13.11 -3.12
C TRP A 86 -10.11 -12.27 -4.32
N PHE A 87 -9.12 -11.68 -4.97
CA PHE A 87 -9.24 -10.78 -6.11
C PHE A 87 -8.39 -11.32 -7.26
N TYR A 88 -8.92 -11.30 -8.47
CA TYR A 88 -8.24 -11.68 -9.69
C TYR A 88 -8.42 -10.60 -10.74
N PHE A 89 -7.35 -10.30 -11.49
CA PHE A 89 -7.33 -9.26 -12.51
C PHE A 89 -7.05 -9.90 -13.88
N GLY A 90 -8.10 -10.01 -14.69
CA GLY A 90 -8.03 -10.43 -16.09
C GLY A 90 -7.66 -9.27 -17.03
N ASP A 91 -7.82 -9.49 -18.34
CA ASP A 91 -7.53 -8.46 -19.36
C ASP A 91 -8.63 -7.40 -19.46
N THR A 92 -9.88 -7.76 -19.19
CA THR A 92 -11.07 -6.92 -19.38
C THR A 92 -11.93 -6.75 -18.12
N GLY A 93 -11.48 -7.22 -17.00
CA GLY A 93 -12.23 -7.10 -15.75
C GLY A 93 -11.49 -7.70 -14.55
N ALA A 94 -11.96 -7.34 -13.37
CA ALA A 94 -11.52 -7.90 -12.09
C ALA A 94 -12.67 -8.64 -11.42
N ASP A 95 -12.35 -9.78 -10.80
CA ASP A 95 -13.28 -10.60 -10.04
C ASP A 95 -12.93 -10.56 -8.55
N CYS A 96 -13.94 -10.59 -7.71
CA CYS A 96 -13.81 -10.74 -6.26
C CYS A 96 -14.72 -11.83 -5.75
N GLU A 97 -14.14 -12.82 -5.07
CA GLU A 97 -14.86 -13.86 -4.35
C GLU A 97 -14.59 -13.72 -2.85
N GLY A 98 -15.65 -13.53 -2.06
CA GLY A 98 -15.43 -13.22 -0.67
C GLY A 98 -16.56 -13.59 0.27
N TRP A 99 -16.28 -13.33 1.55
CA TRP A 99 -17.24 -13.35 2.63
C TRP A 99 -16.98 -12.15 3.54
N THR A 100 -18.03 -11.44 3.91
CA THR A 100 -17.97 -10.42 4.97
C THR A 100 -19.05 -10.70 6.02
N HIS A 101 -18.82 -10.20 7.25
CA HIS A 101 -19.80 -10.32 8.34
C HIS A 101 -21.15 -9.69 7.94
N GLU A 102 -21.13 -8.57 7.23
CA GLU A 102 -22.32 -7.82 6.82
C GLU A 102 -23.09 -8.52 5.68
N ARG A 103 -22.38 -9.02 4.66
CA ARG A 103 -22.99 -9.50 3.40
C ARG A 103 -23.12 -11.03 3.32
N GLY A 104 -22.40 -11.76 4.17
CA GLY A 104 -22.19 -13.18 3.98
C GLY A 104 -21.29 -13.46 2.77
N ARG A 105 -21.47 -14.61 2.12
CA ARG A 105 -20.73 -14.98 0.91
C ARG A 105 -21.20 -14.16 -0.30
N PHE A 106 -20.26 -13.67 -1.11
CA PHE A 106 -20.55 -12.87 -2.30
C PHE A 106 -19.54 -13.10 -3.42
N SER A 107 -19.94 -12.69 -4.63
CA SER A 107 -19.12 -12.64 -5.83
C SER A 107 -19.39 -11.30 -6.53
N GLU A 108 -18.33 -10.64 -7.01
CA GLU A 108 -18.39 -9.34 -7.70
C GLU A 108 -17.54 -9.42 -8.96
N HIS A 109 -17.93 -8.67 -9.98
CA HIS A 109 -17.19 -8.49 -11.22
C HIS A 109 -17.22 -7.02 -11.62
N GLU A 110 -16.03 -6.44 -11.82
CA GLU A 110 -15.86 -5.08 -12.34
C GLU A 110 -15.21 -5.14 -13.72
N ALA A 111 -15.98 -4.80 -14.75
CA ALA A 111 -15.47 -4.69 -16.12
C ALA A 111 -14.68 -3.39 -16.31
N TYR A 112 -13.64 -3.44 -17.16
CA TYR A 112 -12.89 -2.26 -17.58
C TYR A 112 -12.39 -2.42 -19.02
N ASP A 113 -12.35 -1.27 -19.73
CA ASP A 113 -11.76 -1.19 -21.07
C ASP A 113 -10.24 -1.09 -20.98
N GLU A 114 -9.74 -0.43 -19.91
CA GLU A 114 -8.33 -0.29 -19.58
C GLU A 114 -8.08 -0.76 -18.14
N ARG A 115 -7.09 -1.63 -17.99
CA ARG A 115 -6.73 -2.20 -16.67
C ARG A 115 -6.38 -1.09 -15.68
N PRO A 116 -6.94 -1.08 -14.47
CA PRO A 116 -6.58 -0.12 -13.45
C PRO A 116 -5.09 -0.16 -13.15
N ALA A 117 -4.41 0.98 -13.23
CA ALA A 117 -2.98 1.09 -12.92
C ALA A 117 -2.70 0.80 -11.45
N ILE A 118 -3.67 1.11 -10.57
CA ILE A 118 -3.56 1.02 -9.12
C ILE A 118 -4.66 0.12 -8.56
N PHE A 119 -4.28 -0.74 -7.62
CA PHE A 119 -5.19 -1.50 -6.77
C PHE A 119 -4.77 -1.37 -5.31
N GLY A 120 -5.60 -0.67 -4.52
CA GLY A 120 -5.34 -0.37 -3.11
C GLY A 120 -5.79 -1.49 -2.17
N THR A 121 -4.88 -1.98 -1.35
CA THR A 121 -5.12 -3.05 -0.36
C THR A 121 -4.84 -2.62 1.08
N HIS A 122 -4.49 -1.33 1.29
CA HIS A 122 -4.24 -0.64 2.56
C HIS A 122 -2.96 -0.93 3.36
N PRO A 123 -2.20 -2.02 3.21
CA PRO A 123 -0.84 -2.03 3.76
C PRO A 123 -0.04 -0.87 3.21
N ILE A 124 0.71 -0.17 4.07
CA ILE A 124 1.50 0.99 3.61
C ILE A 124 2.62 0.57 2.64
N GLN A 125 3.15 -0.66 2.76
CA GLN A 125 4.03 -1.23 1.74
C GLN A 125 3.30 -1.49 0.42
N GLY A 126 2.02 -1.83 0.44
CA GLY A 126 1.18 -1.96 -0.75
C GLY A 126 0.98 -0.60 -1.44
N ASP A 127 0.77 0.46 -0.67
CA ASP A 127 0.65 1.83 -1.19
C ASP A 127 1.96 2.30 -1.82
N ALA A 128 3.12 1.93 -1.25
CA ALA A 128 4.42 2.19 -1.87
C ALA A 128 4.53 1.57 -3.28
N TRP A 129 3.86 0.46 -3.55
CA TRP A 129 3.84 -0.17 -4.87
C TRP A 129 2.95 0.55 -5.91
N HIS A 130 2.06 1.45 -5.48
CA HIS A 130 1.34 2.34 -6.41
C HIS A 130 2.29 3.28 -7.14
N LEU A 131 3.43 3.64 -6.52
CA LEU A 131 4.41 4.57 -7.08
C LEU A 131 5.20 3.99 -8.27
N SER A 132 5.15 2.67 -8.45
CA SER A 132 5.82 1.96 -9.55
C SER A 132 5.28 2.32 -10.94
N VAL A 133 4.04 2.81 -11.03
CA VAL A 133 3.39 3.20 -12.30
C VAL A 133 3.66 4.66 -12.69
N ILE A 134 4.35 5.42 -11.81
CA ILE A 134 4.66 6.82 -12.07
C ILE A 134 5.83 6.94 -13.05
N ASP A 135 5.59 7.60 -14.18
CA ASP A 135 6.67 7.95 -15.11
C ASP A 135 7.53 9.09 -14.53
N ARG A 136 8.80 8.80 -14.34
CA ARG A 136 9.81 9.72 -13.77
C ARG A 136 10.81 10.22 -14.79
N SER A 137 10.66 9.83 -16.06
CA SER A 137 11.64 10.14 -17.13
C SER A 137 11.85 11.63 -17.38
N GLU A 138 10.82 12.44 -17.09
CA GLU A 138 10.84 13.91 -17.25
C GLU A 138 11.20 14.66 -15.95
N GLY A 139 11.59 13.93 -14.88
CA GLY A 139 11.86 14.53 -13.57
C GLY A 139 10.59 14.81 -12.76
N PRO A 140 10.64 15.73 -11.78
CA PRO A 140 9.52 16.06 -10.91
C PRO A 140 8.28 16.45 -11.69
N LYS A 141 7.15 15.77 -11.39
CA LYS A 141 5.89 15.94 -12.14
C LYS A 141 4.69 15.45 -11.33
N VAL A 142 3.54 16.07 -11.55
CA VAL A 142 2.25 15.67 -11.02
C VAL A 142 1.57 14.69 -12.00
N HIS A 143 1.07 13.59 -11.47
CA HIS A 143 0.29 12.59 -12.17
C HIS A 143 -1.12 12.52 -11.57
N THR A 144 -2.13 12.45 -12.42
CA THR A 144 -3.53 12.36 -12.00
C THR A 144 -4.10 11.03 -12.48
N PHE A 145 -4.77 10.35 -11.58
CA PHE A 145 -5.53 9.13 -11.85
C PHE A 145 -7.00 9.45 -11.65
N ASP A 146 -7.82 9.32 -12.68
CA ASP A 146 -9.24 9.66 -12.61
C ASP A 146 -9.98 8.76 -11.61
N ARG A 147 -9.66 7.47 -11.62
CA ARG A 147 -10.19 6.48 -10.69
C ARG A 147 -9.24 5.27 -10.55
N PHE A 148 -9.39 4.51 -9.50
CA PHE A 148 -8.66 3.26 -9.29
C PHE A 148 -9.48 2.29 -8.44
N LEU A 149 -9.12 1.01 -8.46
CA LEU A 149 -9.80 -0.01 -7.65
C LEU A 149 -9.15 -0.13 -6.26
N MET A 150 -10.00 -0.36 -5.27
CA MET A 150 -9.61 -0.60 -3.88
C MET A 150 -10.40 -1.76 -3.27
N THR A 151 -9.91 -2.25 -2.13
CA THR A 151 -10.65 -3.24 -1.32
C THR A 151 -11.62 -2.60 -0.33
N SER A 152 -11.51 -1.30 -0.10
CA SER A 152 -12.33 -0.49 0.81
C SER A 152 -12.13 1.00 0.53
N LEU A 153 -13.15 1.82 0.70
CA LEU A 153 -13.02 3.29 0.66
C LEU A 153 -12.65 3.90 2.01
N ASP A 154 -12.81 3.17 3.09
CA ASP A 154 -12.39 3.62 4.40
C ASP A 154 -10.86 3.68 4.49
N HIS A 155 -10.30 4.80 4.99
CA HIS A 155 -8.85 5.03 5.04
C HIS A 155 -8.11 4.02 5.94
N ARG A 156 -8.78 3.40 6.92
CA ARG A 156 -8.25 2.29 7.71
C ARG A 156 -8.52 0.94 7.05
N GLY A 157 -9.27 0.92 5.91
CA GLY A 157 -9.66 -0.29 5.20
C GLY A 157 -10.54 -1.21 6.01
N VAL A 158 -11.42 -0.68 6.86
CA VAL A 158 -12.25 -1.48 7.78
C VAL A 158 -13.60 -1.89 7.22
N THR A 159 -13.94 -1.42 6.03
CA THR A 159 -15.13 -1.88 5.28
C THR A 159 -14.73 -2.94 4.25
N GLY A 160 -15.59 -3.91 3.99
CA GLY A 160 -15.29 -4.99 3.04
C GLY A 160 -14.53 -6.16 3.68
N PRO A 161 -13.53 -6.78 2.98
CA PRO A 161 -12.96 -6.39 1.68
C PRO A 161 -13.85 -6.76 0.47
N SER A 162 -13.99 -5.83 -0.48
CA SER A 162 -14.78 -5.98 -1.71
C SER A 162 -14.15 -5.18 -2.86
N LEU A 163 -14.62 -5.32 -4.11
CA LEU A 163 -14.16 -4.46 -5.21
C LEU A 163 -14.91 -3.14 -5.17
N VAL A 164 -14.20 -2.04 -5.00
CA VAL A 164 -14.79 -0.70 -5.03
C VAL A 164 -13.94 0.26 -5.87
N TRP A 165 -14.61 1.08 -6.67
CA TRP A 165 -13.96 2.19 -7.36
C TRP A 165 -13.79 3.37 -6.43
N HIS A 166 -12.58 3.88 -6.34
CA HIS A 166 -12.29 5.18 -5.75
C HIS A 166 -12.43 6.23 -6.86
N ASP A 167 -13.49 7.05 -6.77
CA ASP A 167 -13.86 8.10 -7.71
C ASP A 167 -14.34 9.32 -6.92
N PRO A 168 -13.78 10.53 -7.08
CA PRO A 168 -12.63 10.83 -7.93
C PRO A 168 -11.38 10.10 -7.48
N GLY A 169 -10.44 9.90 -8.42
CA GLY A 169 -9.18 9.18 -8.17
C GLY A 169 -8.20 9.93 -7.27
N MET A 170 -6.93 9.92 -7.62
CA MET A 170 -5.89 10.55 -6.80
C MET A 170 -4.88 11.32 -7.64
N ILE A 171 -4.20 12.24 -6.97
CA ILE A 171 -3.01 12.95 -7.48
C ILE A 171 -1.78 12.35 -6.78
N ILE A 172 -0.74 12.09 -7.56
CA ILE A 172 0.58 11.68 -7.06
C ILE A 172 1.62 12.60 -7.71
N GLU A 173 2.37 13.33 -6.90
CA GLU A 173 3.51 14.13 -7.35
C GLU A 173 4.80 13.33 -7.15
N PHE A 174 5.61 13.15 -8.19
CA PHE A 174 7.01 12.79 -8.03
C PHE A 174 7.81 14.06 -7.72
N ILE A 175 8.49 14.08 -6.58
CA ILE A 175 9.21 15.26 -6.09
C ILE A 175 10.68 15.21 -6.49
N GLY A 176 11.29 14.02 -6.48
CA GLY A 176 12.71 13.86 -6.84
C GLY A 176 13.36 12.66 -6.17
N GLU A 177 14.69 12.67 -6.20
CA GLU A 177 15.55 11.66 -5.61
C GLU A 177 16.38 12.30 -4.50
N GLU A 178 16.58 11.56 -3.42
CA GLU A 178 17.40 11.98 -2.29
C GLU A 178 17.94 10.78 -1.53
N THR A 179 18.94 10.99 -0.67
CA THR A 179 19.40 9.94 0.26
C THR A 179 18.80 10.20 1.63
N ILE A 180 18.14 9.21 2.20
CA ILE A 180 17.55 9.31 3.54
C ILE A 180 18.07 8.22 4.48
N THR A 181 18.05 8.49 5.78
CA THR A 181 18.36 7.53 6.84
C THR A 181 17.10 7.26 7.65
N VAL A 182 16.78 5.98 7.82
CA VAL A 182 15.70 5.44 8.65
C VAL A 182 16.25 4.36 9.58
N GLY A 183 15.46 3.81 10.47
CA GLY A 183 15.90 2.77 11.42
C GLY A 183 16.55 1.56 10.75
N ALA A 184 16.13 1.19 9.54
CA ALA A 184 16.70 0.10 8.75
C ALA A 184 18.06 0.41 8.09
N GLY A 185 18.49 1.69 8.02
CA GLY A 185 19.74 2.09 7.38
C GLY A 185 19.62 3.35 6.53
N THR A 186 20.62 3.56 5.66
CA THR A 186 20.66 4.70 4.72
C THR A 186 20.43 4.19 3.31
N PHE A 187 19.55 4.87 2.56
CA PHE A 187 19.08 4.44 1.25
C PHE A 187 19.02 5.61 0.26
N ASP A 188 19.26 5.31 -1.00
CA ASP A 188 18.84 6.18 -2.10
C ASP A 188 17.32 6.01 -2.27
N ALA A 189 16.60 7.10 -2.23
CA ALA A 189 15.15 7.15 -2.16
C ALA A 189 14.53 7.95 -3.28
N LEU A 190 13.36 7.52 -3.73
CA LEU A 190 12.44 8.30 -4.54
C LEU A 190 11.42 8.94 -3.59
N HIS A 191 11.21 10.24 -3.71
CA HIS A 191 10.29 11.03 -2.89
C HIS A 191 9.04 11.39 -3.69
N PHE A 192 7.87 11.12 -3.11
CA PHE A 192 6.56 11.40 -3.68
C PHE A 192 5.64 12.08 -2.68
N CYS A 193 4.58 12.70 -3.18
CA CYS A 193 3.45 13.17 -2.39
C CYS A 193 2.14 12.64 -2.97
N TYR A 194 1.33 12.02 -2.14
CA TYR A 194 -0.07 11.73 -2.42
C TYR A 194 -0.92 12.96 -2.09
N GLY A 195 -1.78 13.37 -3.02
CA GLY A 195 -2.53 14.60 -2.92
C GLY A 195 -1.72 15.82 -3.35
N GLU A 196 -2.25 17.01 -3.10
CA GLU A 196 -1.63 18.28 -3.45
C GLU A 196 -0.60 18.67 -2.40
N ARG A 197 0.68 18.73 -2.80
CA ARG A 197 1.79 19.09 -1.92
C ARG A 197 1.63 20.49 -1.37
N GLY A 198 1.87 20.65 -0.07
CA GLY A 198 1.69 21.92 0.61
C GLY A 198 0.22 22.31 0.84
N SER A 199 -0.71 21.46 0.46
CA SER A 199 -2.11 21.63 0.81
C SER A 199 -2.30 21.68 2.33
N THR A 200 -3.20 22.56 2.79
CA THR A 200 -3.64 22.64 4.19
C THR A 200 -4.87 21.76 4.46
N ALA A 201 -5.26 20.92 3.50
CA ALA A 201 -6.36 20.00 3.66
C ALA A 201 -6.13 19.09 4.86
N GLN A 202 -7.10 19.07 5.77
CA GLN A 202 -7.01 18.26 6.99
C GLN A 202 -7.42 16.80 6.75
N GLY A 203 -8.12 16.54 5.61
CA GLY A 203 -8.86 15.31 5.42
C GLY A 203 -10.01 15.18 6.41
N SER A 204 -10.81 14.14 6.29
CA SER A 204 -11.93 13.87 7.18
C SER A 204 -12.24 12.37 7.24
N ASN A 205 -12.32 11.85 8.45
CA ASN A 205 -12.76 10.47 8.67
C ASN A 205 -14.25 10.29 8.31
N GLU A 206 -15.06 11.34 8.44
CA GLU A 206 -16.50 11.28 8.14
C GLU A 206 -16.77 11.20 6.63
N THR A 207 -15.93 11.83 5.81
CA THR A 207 -16.05 11.86 4.35
C THR A 207 -15.08 10.90 3.65
N ASN A 208 -14.27 10.12 4.39
CA ASN A 208 -13.17 9.30 3.87
C ASN A 208 -12.14 10.09 3.04
N GLU A 209 -12.07 11.41 3.26
CA GLU A 209 -11.10 12.27 2.60
C GLU A 209 -9.73 12.12 3.26
N HIS A 210 -8.80 11.48 2.57
CA HIS A 210 -7.44 11.29 3.07
C HIS A 210 -6.65 12.61 2.99
N PRO A 211 -5.97 13.05 4.08
CA PRO A 211 -5.08 14.19 4.00
C PRO A 211 -3.87 13.89 3.09
N PRO A 212 -3.26 14.90 2.45
CA PRO A 212 -2.04 14.72 1.70
C PRO A 212 -0.93 14.12 2.57
N TYR A 213 -0.09 13.27 1.98
CA TYR A 213 1.04 12.69 2.68
C TYR A 213 2.25 12.45 1.78
N GLU A 214 3.42 12.61 2.35
CA GLU A 214 4.70 12.38 1.68
C GLU A 214 5.18 10.95 1.90
N VAL A 215 5.82 10.36 0.88
CA VAL A 215 6.29 8.97 0.89
C VAL A 215 7.66 8.89 0.25
N TRP A 216 8.57 8.14 0.90
CA TRP A 216 9.89 7.79 0.40
C TRP A 216 9.98 6.29 0.22
N VAL A 217 10.41 5.86 -0.95
CA VAL A 217 10.61 4.45 -1.29
C VAL A 217 12.01 4.24 -1.83
N THR A 218 12.51 3.00 -1.78
CA THR A 218 13.83 2.67 -2.35
C THR A 218 13.88 2.97 -3.85
N ALA A 219 15.02 3.49 -4.34
CA ALA A 219 15.26 3.80 -5.74
C ALA A 219 15.72 2.58 -6.57
N ASP A 220 15.85 1.39 -5.97
CA ASP A 220 16.35 0.16 -6.60
C ASP A 220 15.32 -0.55 -7.51
N GLY A 221 14.11 0.02 -7.66
CA GLY A 221 13.04 -0.52 -8.47
C GLY A 221 12.14 -1.54 -7.77
N GLU A 222 12.37 -1.82 -6.48
CA GLU A 222 11.48 -2.69 -5.68
C GLU A 222 10.43 -1.89 -4.88
N PHE A 223 10.59 -0.55 -4.80
CA PHE A 223 9.66 0.35 -4.12
C PHE A 223 9.35 -0.10 -2.69
N VAL A 224 10.40 -0.42 -1.93
CA VAL A 224 10.26 -0.68 -0.50
C VAL A 224 10.01 0.63 0.22
N LEU A 225 8.94 0.70 1.03
CA LEU A 225 8.65 1.87 1.85
C LEU A 225 9.81 2.12 2.82
N LEU A 226 10.34 3.32 2.80
CA LEU A 226 11.35 3.79 3.76
C LEU A 226 10.71 4.63 4.86
N LYS A 227 9.87 5.59 4.44
CA LYS A 227 9.18 6.52 5.32
C LYS A 227 7.91 7.02 4.66
N ALA A 228 6.87 7.30 5.46
CA ALA A 228 5.75 8.13 5.04
C ALA A 228 5.32 9.05 6.18
N GLN A 229 4.78 10.22 5.82
CA GLN A 229 4.35 11.24 6.78
C GLN A 229 2.99 11.78 6.39
N VAL A 230 1.98 11.38 7.13
CA VAL A 230 0.60 11.83 6.95
C VAL A 230 0.32 13.01 7.85
N THR A 231 -0.27 14.04 7.31
CA THR A 231 -0.68 15.27 8.01
C THR A 231 -2.17 15.26 8.37
N GLY A 232 -2.77 16.42 8.56
CA GLY A 232 -4.19 16.58 8.81
C GLY A 232 -4.65 15.87 10.11
N TYR A 233 -5.85 15.32 10.10
CA TYR A 233 -6.42 14.66 11.28
C TYR A 233 -5.70 13.37 11.68
N MET A 234 -5.01 12.71 10.73
CA MET A 234 -4.32 11.45 10.99
C MET A 234 -3.01 11.63 11.77
N MET A 235 -2.17 12.60 11.37
CA MET A 235 -0.87 12.90 12.00
C MET A 235 -0.10 11.64 12.37
N THR A 236 0.18 10.80 11.36
CA THR A 236 0.88 9.51 11.50
C THR A 236 2.17 9.52 10.73
N GLN A 237 3.22 8.97 11.32
CA GLN A 237 4.48 8.67 10.66
C GLN A 237 4.65 7.15 10.54
N TYR A 238 5.21 6.74 9.41
CA TYR A 238 5.57 5.36 9.11
C TYR A 238 7.06 5.32 8.84
N GLU A 239 7.77 4.40 9.44
CA GLU A 239 9.23 4.29 9.26
C GLU A 239 9.65 2.82 9.18
N LEU A 240 10.44 2.50 8.16
CA LEU A 240 11.07 1.20 8.04
C LEU A 240 12.18 1.07 9.10
N VAL A 241 11.99 0.19 10.07
CA VAL A 241 12.91 0.00 11.20
C VAL A 241 13.85 -1.18 11.01
N SER A 242 13.50 -2.14 10.14
CA SER A 242 14.40 -3.22 9.73
C SER A 242 14.12 -3.68 8.30
N LEU A 243 15.17 -4.10 7.61
CA LEU A 243 15.08 -4.72 6.28
C LEU A 243 16.16 -5.81 6.15
N GLU A 244 15.72 -7.03 5.87
CA GLU A 244 16.57 -8.15 5.54
C GLU A 244 16.40 -8.52 4.08
N VAL A 245 17.51 -8.73 3.37
CA VAL A 245 17.52 -9.14 1.96
C VAL A 245 18.20 -10.49 1.83
N HIS A 246 17.49 -11.46 1.25
CA HIS A 246 17.99 -12.79 0.96
C HIS A 246 17.94 -13.03 -0.56
N GLU A 247 19.09 -13.24 -1.15
CA GLU A 247 19.20 -13.66 -2.54
C GLU A 247 19.34 -15.19 -2.58
N GLY A 248 18.53 -15.84 -3.42
CA GLY A 248 18.62 -17.27 -3.62
C GLY A 248 19.97 -17.66 -4.23
N ASP A 249 20.63 -18.68 -3.69
CA ASP A 249 21.90 -19.18 -4.20
C ASP A 249 21.79 -19.61 -5.65
N HIS A 250 22.64 -19.05 -6.51
CA HIS A 250 22.93 -19.60 -7.83
C HIS A 250 23.69 -20.92 -7.63
N LYS A 251 22.98 -22.04 -7.43
CA LYS A 251 23.63 -23.34 -7.61
C LYS A 251 23.92 -23.49 -9.10
N SER A 252 25.19 -23.26 -9.43
CA SER A 252 25.80 -23.58 -10.75
C SER A 252 25.65 -25.05 -11.11
#